data_3f67dc2ed79a7461702c909ffd32a6a6
#
_entry.id   3f67dc2ed79a7461702c909ffd32a6a6
#
_cell.length_a   1.000
_cell.length_b   1.000
_cell.length_c   1.000
_cell.angle_alpha   90.00
_cell.angle_beta   90.00
_cell.angle_gamma   90.00
#
_symmetry.space_group_name_H-M   'P 1'
#
loop_
_entity.id
_entity.type
_entity.pdbx_description
1 polymer ?
#
loop_
_entity_poly.entity_id
_entity_poly.type
_entity_poly.pdbx_seq_one_letter_code
_entity_poly.pdbx_strand_id
1 'polypeptide(L)'
;LKNAIVYRCVNEISKGASAVPFVIKAGDQIVEQHPLIDLLQRPNPLQSYSEFFNSLFGYVLLSGNAYILKTGSDMGAPKELHQLRPDRIQIKGSGKPIPEKYEYIVNGRVANSYLIDQENGFSELKHIKLWNPLDDYYGLSPMSAAAVEVDQFNMSSKHNVNLLQNGARPSGAVVFKPQDDAGFAVNLSESQRQQLITDMNNRFTGANNAGRPLLLEGDFDWKEMGLSPKDMDFLNLKHMSATDIALCFGVPSQLVGVPDSQTYANVAEARLALYEETI
;
A
#
# COMPACT_ATOMS: atom_id res chain seq x y z
N LEU A 1 3.16 2.97 -3.65
CA LEU A 1 2.16 3.18 -2.61
C LEU A 1 1.04 4.10 -3.10
N LYS A 2 -0.04 3.52 -3.66
CA LYS A 2 -1.21 4.29 -4.13
C LYS A 2 -2.47 3.96 -3.30
N ASN A 3 -2.30 3.36 -2.11
CA ASN A 3 -3.40 3.02 -1.21
C ASN A 3 -3.30 3.87 0.06
N ALA A 4 -4.36 4.63 0.36
CA ALA A 4 -4.39 5.55 1.49
C ALA A 4 -4.41 4.82 2.84
N ILE A 5 -5.08 3.66 2.92
CA ILE A 5 -5.18 2.88 4.15
C ILE A 5 -3.83 2.27 4.50
N VAL A 6 -3.16 1.63 3.53
CA VAL A 6 -1.79 1.11 3.74
C VAL A 6 -0.84 2.21 4.19
N TYR A 7 -0.90 3.38 3.53
CA TYR A 7 -0.07 4.52 3.92
C TYR A 7 -0.35 4.96 5.36
N ARG A 8 -1.62 5.00 5.77
CA ARG A 8 -2.01 5.37 7.13
C ARG A 8 -1.52 4.34 8.14
N CYS A 9 -1.75 3.04 7.92
CA CYS A 9 -1.30 1.96 8.81
C CYS A 9 0.21 2.01 9.02
N VAL A 10 0.99 2.09 7.93
CA VAL A 10 2.46 2.17 8.01
C VAL A 10 2.89 3.39 8.82
N ASN A 11 2.29 4.55 8.61
CA ASN A 11 2.65 5.77 9.35
C ASN A 11 2.25 5.71 10.83
N GLU A 12 1.11 5.13 11.19
CA GLU A 12 0.70 5.01 12.59
C GLU A 12 1.70 4.13 13.37
N ILE A 13 2.04 2.95 12.83
CA ILE A 13 2.98 2.05 13.47
C ILE A 13 4.38 2.64 13.50
N SER A 14 4.91 3.09 12.36
CA SER A 14 6.30 3.54 12.27
C SER A 14 6.57 4.80 13.08
N LYS A 15 5.63 5.75 13.13
CA LYS A 15 5.72 6.93 13.98
C LYS A 15 5.58 6.59 15.47
N GLY A 16 4.63 5.72 15.82
CA GLY A 16 4.45 5.26 17.17
C GLY A 16 5.71 4.57 17.70
N ALA A 17 6.22 3.60 16.96
CA ALA A 17 7.43 2.86 17.34
C ALA A 17 8.69 3.75 17.40
N SER A 18 8.85 4.68 16.46
CA SER A 18 9.99 5.61 16.46
C SER A 18 9.93 6.69 17.53
N ALA A 19 8.80 6.85 18.21
CA ALA A 19 8.68 7.75 19.36
C ALA A 19 9.11 7.09 20.69
N VAL A 20 9.25 5.76 20.72
CA VAL A 20 9.68 5.02 21.93
C VAL A 20 11.20 5.11 22.04
N PRO A 21 11.73 5.71 23.12
CA PRO A 21 13.18 5.84 23.28
C PRO A 21 13.81 4.50 23.73
N PHE A 22 15.01 4.21 23.23
CA PHE A 22 15.83 3.13 23.76
C PHE A 22 16.51 3.55 25.07
N VAL A 23 16.49 2.64 26.04
CA VAL A 23 17.10 2.83 27.34
C VAL A 23 18.09 1.69 27.59
N ILE A 24 19.30 2.01 28.00
CA ILE A 24 20.29 1.02 28.44
C ILE A 24 20.20 0.89 29.95
N LYS A 25 20.09 -0.35 30.45
CA LYS A 25 20.11 -0.67 31.88
C LYS A 25 21.33 -1.53 32.23
N ALA A 26 21.98 -1.20 33.30
CA ALA A 26 23.02 -2.03 33.97
C ALA A 26 22.44 -2.49 35.30
N GLY A 27 21.90 -3.70 35.36
CA GLY A 27 21.06 -4.13 36.48
C GLY A 27 19.79 -3.27 36.56
N ASP A 28 19.53 -2.66 37.71
CA ASP A 28 18.36 -1.78 37.92
C ASP A 28 18.62 -0.29 37.61
N GLN A 29 19.84 0.06 37.25
CA GLN A 29 20.24 1.46 37.00
C GLN A 29 20.17 1.76 35.50
N ILE A 30 19.60 2.94 35.17
CA ILE A 30 19.61 3.47 33.81
C ILE A 30 20.98 4.08 33.53
N VAL A 31 21.61 3.69 32.43
CA VAL A 31 22.86 4.23 31.94
C VAL A 31 22.55 5.42 31.02
N GLU A 32 22.85 6.63 31.47
CA GLU A 32 22.53 7.85 30.71
C GLU A 32 23.58 8.15 29.62
N GLN A 33 24.84 7.75 29.82
CA GLN A 33 25.95 8.03 28.89
C GLN A 33 26.56 6.72 28.39
N HIS A 34 26.40 6.44 27.13
CA HIS A 34 26.98 5.26 26.47
C HIS A 34 27.12 5.53 24.96
N PRO A 35 28.27 5.17 24.32
CA PRO A 35 28.46 5.37 22.87
C PRO A 35 27.37 4.84 21.99
N LEU A 36 26.65 3.79 22.39
CA LEU A 36 25.50 3.25 21.67
C LEU A 36 24.31 4.22 21.72
N ILE A 37 24.08 4.90 22.84
CA ILE A 37 23.01 5.90 22.97
C ILE A 37 23.28 7.05 22.00
N ASP A 38 24.51 7.57 21.98
CA ASP A 38 24.93 8.64 21.09
C ASP A 38 24.75 8.25 19.61
N LEU A 39 25.18 7.03 19.25
CA LEU A 39 25.00 6.48 17.91
C LEU A 39 23.52 6.34 17.53
N LEU A 40 22.66 5.88 18.44
CA LEU A 40 21.23 5.72 18.16
C LEU A 40 20.51 7.07 18.10
N GLN A 41 20.90 8.05 18.93
CA GLN A 41 20.32 9.40 18.89
C GLN A 41 20.62 10.11 17.58
N ARG A 42 21.81 9.90 17.02
CA ARG A 42 22.22 10.45 15.72
C ARG A 42 22.91 9.38 14.88
N PRO A 43 22.13 8.51 14.24
CA PRO A 43 22.67 7.35 13.50
C PRO A 43 23.59 7.73 12.35
N ASN A 44 23.34 8.88 11.71
CA ASN A 44 24.18 9.44 10.66
C ASN A 44 23.97 10.97 10.57
N PRO A 45 24.82 11.69 9.80
CA PRO A 45 24.72 13.16 9.68
C PRO A 45 23.40 13.69 9.13
N LEU A 46 22.63 12.85 8.42
CA LEU A 46 21.41 13.25 7.69
C LEU A 46 20.13 12.93 8.46
N GLN A 47 20.17 12.06 9.46
CA GLN A 47 18.96 11.57 10.12
C GLN A 47 19.09 11.64 11.64
N SER A 48 18.04 12.11 12.29
CA SER A 48 17.79 11.95 13.72
C SER A 48 17.33 10.52 14.06
N TYR A 49 17.28 10.20 15.35
CA TYR A 49 16.70 8.96 15.87
C TYR A 49 15.33 8.66 15.26
N SER A 50 14.39 9.59 15.41
CA SER A 50 13.00 9.37 14.93
C SER A 50 12.91 9.18 13.42
N GLU A 51 13.67 9.92 12.64
CA GLU A 51 13.68 9.77 11.17
C GLU A 51 14.26 8.44 10.74
N PHE A 52 15.34 8.01 11.39
CA PHE A 52 15.97 6.73 11.11
C PHE A 52 15.02 5.56 11.44
N PHE A 53 14.50 5.50 12.68
CA PHE A 53 13.64 4.40 13.09
C PHE A 53 12.28 4.43 12.40
N ASN A 54 11.70 5.59 12.10
CA ASN A 54 10.48 5.69 11.32
C ASN A 54 10.64 5.07 9.92
N SER A 55 11.73 5.37 9.22
CA SER A 55 12.00 4.77 7.91
C SER A 55 12.34 3.28 8.01
N LEU A 56 13.05 2.85 9.06
CA LEU A 56 13.36 1.45 9.32
C LEU A 56 12.10 0.60 9.48
N PHE A 57 11.20 1.01 10.37
CA PHE A 57 9.92 0.33 10.58
C PHE A 57 9.05 0.39 9.34
N GLY A 58 9.06 1.52 8.62
CA GLY A 58 8.36 1.64 7.34
C GLY A 58 8.83 0.59 6.31
N TYR A 59 10.13 0.34 6.20
CA TYR A 59 10.65 -0.71 5.32
C TYR A 59 10.24 -2.11 5.77
N VAL A 60 10.31 -2.40 7.05
CA VAL A 60 9.86 -3.69 7.61
C VAL A 60 8.39 -3.94 7.28
N LEU A 61 7.52 -2.95 7.48
CA LEU A 61 6.09 -3.07 7.23
C LEU A 61 5.75 -3.21 5.72
N LEU A 62 6.50 -2.54 4.86
CA LEU A 62 6.24 -2.54 3.42
C LEU A 62 6.82 -3.74 2.68
N SER A 63 8.02 -4.19 3.07
CA SER A 63 8.73 -5.24 2.36
C SER A 63 8.96 -6.51 3.17
N GLY A 64 8.62 -6.49 4.47
CA GLY A 64 8.99 -7.56 5.41
C GLY A 64 10.48 -7.53 5.81
N ASN A 65 11.27 -6.61 5.25
CA ASN A 65 12.73 -6.57 5.39
C ASN A 65 13.21 -5.14 5.59
N ALA A 66 14.26 -4.97 6.39
CA ALA A 66 15.02 -3.74 6.50
C ALA A 66 16.51 -4.04 6.61
N TYR A 67 17.32 -3.14 6.11
CA TYR A 67 18.77 -3.32 6.04
C TYR A 67 19.48 -2.10 6.60
N ILE A 68 20.40 -2.36 7.56
CA ILE A 68 21.22 -1.33 8.20
C ILE A 68 22.68 -1.61 7.87
N LEU A 69 23.30 -0.70 7.13
CA LEU A 69 24.73 -0.71 6.88
C LEU A 69 25.46 -0.02 8.03
N LYS A 70 26.40 -0.71 8.61
CA LYS A 70 27.32 -0.22 9.64
C LYS A 70 28.57 0.32 8.97
N THR A 71 28.94 1.56 9.23
CA THR A 71 30.13 2.19 8.64
C THR A 71 31.04 2.78 9.70
N GLY A 72 32.32 2.96 9.36
CA GLY A 72 33.28 3.74 10.13
C GLY A 72 34.27 2.98 11.01
N SER A 73 34.25 1.64 11.03
CA SER A 73 35.30 0.83 11.68
C SER A 73 35.32 -0.58 11.15
N ASP A 74 36.49 -1.07 10.72
CA ASP A 74 36.67 -2.42 10.19
C ASP A 74 36.62 -3.49 11.29
N MET A 75 36.96 -3.17 12.53
CA MET A 75 37.03 -4.12 13.65
C MET A 75 36.45 -3.58 14.97
N GLY A 76 35.76 -2.47 14.96
CA GLY A 76 35.24 -1.80 16.17
C GLY A 76 33.75 -1.51 16.14
N ALA A 77 33.27 -0.74 17.11
CA ALA A 77 31.92 -0.24 17.13
C ALA A 77 31.66 0.67 15.90
N PRO A 78 30.54 0.54 15.22
CA PRO A 78 30.21 1.40 14.09
C PRO A 78 30.12 2.86 14.52
N LYS A 79 30.56 3.76 13.64
CA LYS A 79 30.42 5.21 13.85
C LYS A 79 29.14 5.76 13.28
N GLU A 80 28.63 5.14 12.21
CA GLU A 80 27.39 5.55 11.57
C GLU A 80 26.54 4.33 11.16
N LEU A 81 25.24 4.54 11.10
CA LEU A 81 24.24 3.59 10.63
C LEU A 81 23.50 4.20 9.44
N HIS A 82 23.49 3.49 8.32
CA HIS A 82 22.78 3.91 7.10
C HIS A 82 21.75 2.85 6.69
N GLN A 83 20.60 3.31 6.27
CA GLN A 83 19.58 2.40 5.75
C GLN A 83 19.75 2.19 4.26
N LEU A 84 19.67 0.94 3.83
CA LEU A 84 19.60 0.60 2.42
C LEU A 84 18.18 0.20 2.05
N ARG A 85 17.75 0.62 0.87
CA ARG A 85 16.40 0.31 0.37
C ARG A 85 16.27 -1.19 0.10
N PRO A 86 15.24 -1.86 0.64
CA PRO A 86 15.04 -3.30 0.49
C PRO A 86 14.90 -3.76 -0.98
N ASP A 87 14.26 -2.93 -1.81
CA ASP A 87 14.07 -3.22 -3.24
C ASP A 87 15.38 -3.23 -4.06
N ARG A 88 16.49 -2.81 -3.45
CA ARG A 88 17.83 -2.80 -4.05
C ARG A 88 18.75 -3.86 -3.47
N ILE A 89 18.30 -4.64 -2.50
CA ILE A 89 19.09 -5.72 -1.90
C ILE A 89 18.65 -7.05 -2.48
N GLN A 90 19.63 -7.78 -3.01
CA GLN A 90 19.47 -9.18 -3.40
C GLN A 90 20.30 -10.06 -2.48
N ILE A 91 19.64 -11.05 -1.88
CA ILE A 91 20.29 -12.03 -1.01
C ILE A 91 20.79 -13.19 -1.88
N LYS A 92 22.05 -13.55 -1.75
CA LYS A 92 22.62 -14.72 -2.43
C LYS A 92 22.70 -15.88 -1.46
N GLY A 93 21.96 -16.94 -1.76
CA GLY A 93 21.95 -18.16 -0.98
C GLY A 93 23.27 -18.95 -1.14
N SER A 94 23.67 -19.60 -0.06
CA SER A 94 24.84 -20.50 -0.04
C SER A 94 24.45 -21.97 -0.11
N GLY A 95 23.14 -22.29 -0.22
CA GLY A 95 22.61 -23.63 0.01
C GLY A 95 22.60 -24.06 1.48
N LYS A 96 22.90 -23.15 2.40
CA LYS A 96 22.90 -23.30 3.85
C LYS A 96 21.90 -22.30 4.48
N PRO A 97 21.54 -22.46 5.77
CA PRO A 97 20.67 -21.50 6.46
C PRO A 97 21.20 -20.06 6.48
N ILE A 98 22.54 -19.90 6.50
CA ILE A 98 23.19 -18.58 6.43
C ILE A 98 23.45 -18.25 4.96
N PRO A 99 22.94 -17.13 4.43
CA PRO A 99 23.22 -16.69 3.06
C PRO A 99 24.71 -16.35 2.88
N GLU A 100 25.19 -16.38 1.64
CA GLU A 100 26.60 -16.09 1.32
C GLU A 100 26.90 -14.60 1.44
N LYS A 101 26.04 -13.77 0.84
CA LYS A 101 26.24 -12.32 0.76
C LYS A 101 24.96 -11.59 0.45
N TYR A 102 24.98 -10.28 0.70
CA TYR A 102 24.00 -9.31 0.22
C TYR A 102 24.60 -8.51 -0.94
N GLU A 103 23.88 -8.37 -2.03
CA GLU A 103 24.25 -7.51 -3.16
C GLU A 103 23.37 -6.28 -3.21
N TYR A 104 23.98 -5.10 -3.22
CA TYR A 104 23.27 -3.82 -3.40
C TYR A 104 23.27 -3.47 -4.89
N ILE A 105 22.09 -3.39 -5.48
CA ILE A 105 21.88 -3.21 -6.91
C ILE A 105 21.38 -1.81 -7.20
N VAL A 106 22.07 -1.10 -8.08
CA VAL A 106 21.67 0.21 -8.57
C VAL A 106 21.67 0.19 -10.10
N ASN A 107 20.55 0.59 -10.70
CA ASN A 107 20.37 0.61 -12.15
C ASN A 107 20.71 -0.75 -12.83
N GLY A 108 20.32 -1.85 -12.18
CA GLY A 108 20.54 -3.21 -12.69
C GLY A 108 21.98 -3.72 -12.57
N ARG A 109 22.87 -2.98 -11.91
CA ARG A 109 24.25 -3.39 -11.67
C ARG A 109 24.53 -3.53 -10.19
N VAL A 110 25.35 -4.52 -9.82
CA VAL A 110 25.83 -4.65 -8.44
C VAL A 110 26.80 -3.50 -8.15
N ALA A 111 26.37 -2.61 -7.26
CA ALA A 111 27.18 -1.49 -6.81
C ALA A 111 28.11 -1.90 -5.65
N ASN A 112 27.59 -2.69 -4.69
CA ASN A 112 28.36 -3.20 -3.56
C ASN A 112 27.91 -4.63 -3.21
N SER A 113 28.82 -5.39 -2.60
CA SER A 113 28.55 -6.73 -2.05
C SER A 113 29.06 -6.81 -0.63
N TYR A 114 28.20 -7.30 0.26
CA TYR A 114 28.48 -7.45 1.70
C TYR A 114 28.50 -8.94 2.01
N LEU A 115 29.68 -9.47 2.31
CA LEU A 115 29.87 -10.87 2.66
C LEU A 115 29.30 -11.15 4.05
N ILE A 116 28.87 -12.39 4.24
CA ILE A 116 28.39 -12.90 5.51
C ILE A 116 29.34 -13.99 5.98
N ASP A 117 29.91 -13.82 7.15
CA ASP A 117 30.74 -14.83 7.78
C ASP A 117 29.88 -16.08 8.03
N GLN A 118 30.32 -17.21 7.49
CA GLN A 118 29.60 -18.46 7.55
C GLN A 118 29.70 -19.18 8.90
N GLU A 119 30.61 -18.74 9.78
CA GLU A 119 30.78 -19.31 11.11
C GLU A 119 29.94 -18.60 12.16
N ASN A 120 29.89 -17.27 12.13
CA ASN A 120 29.22 -16.46 13.14
C ASN A 120 28.06 -15.62 12.61
N GLY A 121 27.82 -15.61 11.29
CA GLY A 121 26.76 -14.82 10.65
C GLY A 121 27.01 -13.31 10.64
N PHE A 122 28.22 -12.86 10.93
CA PHE A 122 28.54 -11.43 10.95
C PHE A 122 28.57 -10.86 9.53
N SER A 123 28.04 -9.65 9.38
CA SER A 123 28.16 -8.84 8.17
C SER A 123 28.13 -7.36 8.54
N GLU A 124 28.76 -6.53 7.71
CA GLU A 124 28.60 -5.08 7.78
C GLU A 124 27.16 -4.64 7.58
N LEU A 125 26.40 -5.40 6.79
CA LEU A 125 24.98 -5.15 6.55
C LEU A 125 24.13 -6.00 7.51
N LYS A 126 23.45 -5.36 8.46
CA LYS A 126 22.48 -6.03 9.34
C LYS A 126 21.14 -6.13 8.64
N HIS A 127 20.63 -7.34 8.49
CA HIS A 127 19.30 -7.62 8.00
C HIS A 127 18.34 -7.83 9.18
N ILE A 128 17.21 -7.12 9.14
CA ILE A 128 16.06 -7.27 10.03
C ILE A 128 14.91 -7.73 9.17
N LYS A 129 14.26 -8.83 9.54
CA LYS A 129 13.16 -9.40 8.75
C LYS A 129 12.01 -9.85 9.65
N LEU A 130 10.80 -9.75 9.12
CA LEU A 130 9.64 -10.41 9.69
C LEU A 130 9.68 -11.91 9.38
N TRP A 131 8.98 -12.70 10.18
CA TRP A 131 8.85 -14.12 9.94
C TRP A 131 8.16 -14.41 8.60
N ASN A 132 8.70 -15.36 7.86
CA ASN A 132 8.14 -15.84 6.59
C ASN A 132 8.18 -17.37 6.57
N PRO A 133 7.04 -18.06 6.51
CA PRO A 133 7.01 -19.52 6.48
C PRO A 133 7.43 -20.11 5.11
N LEU A 134 7.53 -19.28 4.06
CA LEU A 134 7.77 -19.72 2.68
C LEU A 134 9.16 -19.37 2.16
N ASP A 135 9.94 -18.59 2.91
CA ASP A 135 11.27 -18.13 2.49
C ASP A 135 12.22 -18.01 3.67
N ASP A 136 13.35 -18.71 3.62
CA ASP A 136 14.35 -18.70 4.69
C ASP A 136 15.13 -17.38 4.77
N TYR A 137 15.22 -16.65 3.68
CA TYR A 137 16.04 -15.45 3.58
C TYR A 137 15.23 -14.16 3.67
N TYR A 138 14.09 -14.07 2.99
CA TYR A 138 13.28 -12.86 2.97
C TYR A 138 12.11 -12.91 3.94
N GLY A 139 11.83 -11.80 4.57
CA GLY A 139 10.66 -11.63 5.43
C GLY A 139 9.37 -11.41 4.63
N LEU A 140 8.23 -11.78 5.22
CA LEU A 140 6.91 -11.54 4.66
C LEU A 140 6.33 -10.24 5.24
N SER A 141 5.92 -9.32 4.37
CA SER A 141 5.32 -8.06 4.82
C SER A 141 3.82 -8.20 5.09
N PRO A 142 3.26 -7.45 6.05
CA PRO A 142 1.82 -7.33 6.22
C PRO A 142 1.11 -6.85 4.94
N MET A 143 1.76 -5.99 4.16
CA MET A 143 1.25 -5.54 2.88
C MET A 143 1.10 -6.68 1.87
N SER A 144 2.01 -7.66 1.87
CA SER A 144 1.89 -8.85 1.00
C SER A 144 0.73 -9.75 1.44
N ALA A 145 0.49 -9.86 2.76
CA ALA A 145 -0.64 -10.60 3.28
C ALA A 145 -1.99 -9.93 2.90
N ALA A 146 -2.03 -8.60 2.88
CA ALA A 146 -3.21 -7.80 2.52
C ALA A 146 -3.30 -7.48 1.01
N ALA A 147 -2.56 -8.17 0.13
CA ALA A 147 -2.46 -7.78 -1.28
C ALA A 147 -3.81 -7.79 -2.01
N VAL A 148 -4.65 -8.79 -1.75
CA VAL A 148 -5.98 -8.94 -2.36
C VAL A 148 -6.89 -7.78 -1.93
N GLU A 149 -6.92 -7.46 -0.65
CA GLU A 149 -7.75 -6.38 -0.07
C GLU A 149 -7.28 -5.01 -0.57
N VAL A 150 -5.97 -4.83 -0.72
CA VAL A 150 -5.38 -3.62 -1.31
C VAL A 150 -5.80 -3.45 -2.76
N ASP A 151 -5.76 -4.51 -3.56
CA ASP A 151 -6.17 -4.47 -4.96
C ASP A 151 -7.69 -4.25 -5.08
N GLN A 152 -8.49 -4.90 -4.26
CA GLN A 152 -9.94 -4.72 -4.21
C GLN A 152 -10.33 -3.29 -3.85
N PHE A 153 -9.69 -2.69 -2.82
CA PHE A 153 -9.88 -1.29 -2.44
C PHE A 153 -9.51 -0.35 -3.58
N ASN A 154 -8.39 -0.58 -4.25
CA ASN A 154 -7.92 0.24 -5.36
C ASN A 154 -8.84 0.13 -6.58
N MET A 155 -9.31 -1.08 -6.90
CA MET A 155 -10.27 -1.32 -8.00
C MET A 155 -11.62 -0.66 -7.72
N SER A 156 -12.16 -0.78 -6.50
CA SER A 156 -13.39 -0.11 -6.09
C SER A 156 -13.27 1.41 -6.21
N SER A 157 -12.15 1.97 -5.76
CA SER A 157 -11.89 3.40 -5.88
C SER A 157 -11.78 3.86 -7.33
N LYS A 158 -11.10 3.08 -8.19
CA LYS A 158 -10.98 3.37 -9.62
C LYS A 158 -12.34 3.26 -10.33
N HIS A 159 -13.13 2.26 -9.99
CA HIS A 159 -14.49 2.09 -10.54
C HIS A 159 -15.35 3.29 -10.19
N ASN A 160 -15.36 3.75 -8.94
CA ASN A 160 -16.11 4.94 -8.52
C ASN A 160 -15.67 6.20 -9.28
N VAL A 161 -14.36 6.39 -9.48
CA VAL A 161 -13.84 7.50 -10.29
C VAL A 161 -14.35 7.42 -11.72
N ASN A 162 -14.28 6.25 -12.35
CA ASN A 162 -14.77 6.04 -13.71
C ASN A 162 -16.29 6.27 -13.81
N LEU A 163 -17.05 5.81 -12.80
CA LEU A 163 -18.49 6.02 -12.74
C LEU A 163 -18.84 7.50 -12.68
N LEU A 164 -18.13 8.27 -11.83
CA LEU A 164 -18.30 9.72 -11.73
C LEU A 164 -17.89 10.44 -13.01
N GLN A 165 -16.80 10.03 -13.66
CA GLN A 165 -16.35 10.59 -14.92
C GLN A 165 -17.33 10.33 -16.07
N ASN A 166 -18.00 9.18 -16.06
CA ASN A 166 -18.99 8.79 -17.05
C ASN A 166 -20.42 9.26 -16.71
N GLY A 167 -20.56 10.17 -15.72
CA GLY A 167 -21.86 10.73 -15.34
C GLY A 167 -22.72 9.77 -14.53
N ALA A 168 -22.12 8.83 -13.81
CA ALA A 168 -22.78 7.82 -12.98
C ALA A 168 -23.90 7.02 -13.71
N ARG A 169 -23.76 6.84 -15.01
CA ARG A 169 -24.73 6.07 -15.80
C ARG A 169 -24.29 4.60 -15.88
N PRO A 170 -25.19 3.67 -15.61
CA PRO A 170 -24.92 2.26 -15.82
C PRO A 170 -24.69 1.96 -17.31
N SER A 171 -23.86 0.95 -17.56
CA SER A 171 -23.68 0.44 -18.91
C SER A 171 -25.00 -0.08 -19.44
N GLY A 172 -25.38 0.32 -20.62
CA GLY A 172 -26.62 -0.12 -21.24
C GLY A 172 -26.49 -0.20 -22.77
N ALA A 173 -27.47 -0.73 -23.40
CA ALA A 173 -27.57 -0.81 -24.85
C ALA A 173 -28.67 0.13 -25.37
N VAL A 174 -28.33 0.95 -26.35
CA VAL A 174 -29.31 1.69 -27.14
C VAL A 174 -29.80 0.73 -28.22
N VAL A 175 -31.05 0.36 -28.16
CA VAL A 175 -31.70 -0.54 -29.12
C VAL A 175 -32.50 0.31 -30.10
N PHE A 176 -32.16 0.25 -31.37
CA PHE A 176 -32.87 0.90 -32.46
C PHE A 176 -33.80 -0.11 -33.13
N LYS A 177 -35.08 0.17 -33.16
CA LYS A 177 -36.12 -0.75 -33.69
C LYS A 177 -37.08 -0.06 -34.64
N PRO A 178 -36.62 0.69 -35.63
CA PRO A 178 -37.54 1.23 -36.59
C PRO A 178 -38.10 0.12 -37.49
N GLN A 179 -39.37 0.23 -37.81
CA GLN A 179 -40.00 -0.54 -38.87
C GLN A 179 -40.33 0.37 -40.03
N ASP A 180 -40.20 -0.10 -41.25
CA ASP A 180 -40.72 0.59 -42.40
C ASP A 180 -42.25 0.45 -42.49
N ASP A 181 -42.88 1.19 -43.41
CA ASP A 181 -44.32 1.14 -43.62
C ASP A 181 -44.83 -0.27 -44.01
N ALA A 182 -43.95 -1.19 -44.36
CA ALA A 182 -44.22 -2.59 -44.68
C ALA A 182 -43.92 -3.54 -43.50
N GLY A 183 -43.46 -3.02 -42.33
CA GLY A 183 -43.19 -3.80 -41.13
C GLY A 183 -41.82 -4.50 -41.11
N PHE A 184 -40.91 -4.18 -42.03
CA PHE A 184 -39.57 -4.74 -42.05
C PHE A 184 -38.59 -3.90 -41.17
N ALA A 185 -37.69 -4.59 -40.48
CA ALA A 185 -36.69 -3.95 -39.66
C ALA A 185 -35.69 -3.13 -40.52
N VAL A 186 -35.56 -1.84 -40.23
CA VAL A 186 -34.58 -0.96 -40.87
C VAL A 186 -33.32 -0.87 -39.99
N ASN A 187 -32.14 -1.11 -40.56
CA ASN A 187 -30.89 -1.00 -39.86
C ASN A 187 -30.28 0.38 -40.06
N LEU A 188 -29.60 0.93 -39.01
CA LEU A 188 -28.79 2.11 -39.15
C LEU A 188 -27.64 1.87 -40.14
N SER A 189 -27.40 2.83 -41.03
CA SER A 189 -26.19 2.81 -41.84
C SER A 189 -24.95 2.94 -40.95
N GLU A 190 -23.79 2.49 -41.42
CA GLU A 190 -22.53 2.58 -40.65
C GLU A 190 -22.22 4.02 -40.26
N SER A 191 -22.45 5.00 -41.15
CA SER A 191 -22.26 6.42 -40.87
C SER A 191 -23.17 6.95 -39.75
N GLN A 192 -24.45 6.54 -39.74
CA GLN A 192 -25.41 6.92 -38.70
C GLN A 192 -25.06 6.28 -37.36
N ARG A 193 -24.58 5.03 -37.36
CA ARG A 193 -24.11 4.35 -36.16
C ARG A 193 -22.90 5.06 -35.55
N GLN A 194 -21.93 5.39 -36.38
CA GLN A 194 -20.71 6.09 -35.95
C GLN A 194 -21.02 7.48 -35.42
N GLN A 195 -21.94 8.18 -36.04
CA GLN A 195 -22.39 9.49 -35.61
C GLN A 195 -23.09 9.44 -34.25
N LEU A 196 -23.98 8.45 -34.06
CA LEU A 196 -24.66 8.23 -32.77
C LEU A 196 -23.67 7.92 -31.65
N ILE A 197 -22.67 7.04 -31.87
CA ILE A 197 -21.61 6.73 -30.91
C ILE A 197 -20.81 7.98 -30.57
N THR A 198 -20.43 8.77 -31.56
CA THR A 198 -19.68 10.01 -31.38
C THR A 198 -20.46 11.05 -30.58
N ASP A 199 -21.74 11.23 -30.89
CA ASP A 199 -22.62 12.16 -30.17
C ASP A 199 -22.87 11.69 -28.73
N MET A 200 -23.05 10.42 -28.51
CA MET A 200 -23.17 9.87 -27.16
C MET A 200 -21.88 10.11 -26.35
N ASN A 201 -20.71 9.81 -26.91
CA ASN A 201 -19.44 10.00 -26.21
C ASN A 201 -19.17 11.48 -25.93
N ASN A 202 -19.39 12.39 -26.88
CA ASN A 202 -19.09 13.81 -26.73
C ASN A 202 -20.05 14.57 -25.81
N ARG A 203 -21.33 14.15 -25.79
CA ARG A 203 -22.37 14.90 -25.09
C ARG A 203 -22.72 14.32 -23.71
N PHE A 204 -22.41 13.04 -23.44
CA PHE A 204 -22.90 12.33 -22.25
C PHE A 204 -21.80 11.69 -21.41
N THR A 205 -20.56 11.68 -21.86
CA THR A 205 -19.43 11.23 -21.04
C THR A 205 -18.72 12.40 -20.38
N GLY A 206 -18.24 12.18 -19.14
CA GLY A 206 -17.50 13.16 -18.37
C GLY A 206 -18.33 13.89 -17.31
N ALA A 207 -17.67 14.29 -16.21
CA ALA A 207 -18.30 14.96 -15.06
C ALA A 207 -19.04 16.26 -15.42
N ASN A 208 -18.59 16.96 -16.46
CA ASN A 208 -19.19 18.23 -16.91
C ASN A 208 -20.50 18.03 -17.69
N ASN A 209 -20.80 16.83 -18.11
CA ASN A 209 -22.01 16.49 -18.86
C ASN A 209 -23.02 15.69 -18.04
N ALA A 210 -22.73 15.44 -16.77
CA ALA A 210 -23.61 14.71 -15.89
C ALA A 210 -24.98 15.42 -15.73
N GLY A 211 -26.08 14.67 -15.91
CA GLY A 211 -27.44 15.18 -15.75
C GLY A 211 -28.05 15.89 -16.98
N ARG A 212 -27.34 15.99 -18.10
CA ARG A 212 -27.94 16.54 -19.33
C ARG A 212 -28.94 15.58 -19.93
N PRO A 213 -30.16 16.05 -20.33
CA PRO A 213 -31.13 15.20 -20.99
C PRO A 213 -30.63 14.75 -22.37
N LEU A 214 -30.88 13.49 -22.70
CA LEU A 214 -30.62 12.93 -24.02
C LEU A 214 -31.85 13.16 -24.92
N LEU A 215 -31.67 13.87 -26.02
CA LEU A 215 -32.67 13.98 -27.05
C LEU A 215 -32.34 12.96 -28.17
N LEU A 216 -33.15 11.97 -28.35
CA LEU A 216 -33.08 11.00 -29.44
C LEU A 216 -34.28 11.20 -30.31
N GLU A 217 -34.08 11.32 -31.61
CA GLU A 217 -35.13 11.32 -32.61
C GLU A 217 -35.17 9.94 -33.28
N GLY A 218 -36.29 9.26 -33.14
CA GLY A 218 -36.49 7.90 -33.67
C GLY A 218 -36.96 6.92 -32.59
N ASP A 219 -37.21 5.67 -33.02
CA ASP A 219 -37.66 4.60 -32.12
C ASP A 219 -36.45 3.91 -31.45
N PHE A 220 -35.98 4.55 -30.36
CA PHE A 220 -34.85 4.07 -29.54
C PHE A 220 -35.35 3.60 -28.19
N ASP A 221 -34.91 2.43 -27.79
CA ASP A 221 -35.14 1.87 -26.47
C ASP A 221 -33.78 1.74 -25.73
N TRP A 222 -33.73 2.16 -24.44
CA TRP A 222 -32.56 1.99 -23.60
C TRP A 222 -32.74 0.77 -22.70
N LYS A 223 -31.87 -0.23 -22.88
CA LYS A 223 -31.82 -1.40 -22.01
C LYS A 223 -30.62 -1.32 -21.11
N GLU A 224 -30.82 -1.22 -19.83
CA GLU A 224 -29.76 -1.40 -18.84
C GLU A 224 -29.22 -2.82 -18.88
N MET A 225 -27.89 -2.97 -19.04
CA MET A 225 -27.21 -4.26 -19.13
C MET A 225 -26.14 -4.43 -18.05
N GLY A 226 -26.12 -3.59 -17.07
CA GLY A 226 -25.15 -3.64 -15.97
C GLY A 226 -25.81 -3.82 -14.60
N LEU A 227 -25.06 -4.29 -13.63
CA LEU A 227 -25.45 -4.25 -12.23
C LEU A 227 -25.58 -2.79 -11.80
N SER A 228 -26.67 -2.44 -11.10
CA SER A 228 -26.82 -1.09 -10.57
C SER A 228 -25.75 -0.85 -9.47
N PRO A 229 -25.30 0.39 -9.24
CA PRO A 229 -24.40 0.71 -8.13
C PRO A 229 -24.97 0.29 -6.77
N LYS A 230 -26.29 0.22 -6.66
CA LYS A 230 -27.01 -0.24 -5.46
C LYS A 230 -26.88 -1.76 -5.26
N ASP A 231 -26.77 -2.52 -6.35
CA ASP A 231 -26.66 -3.98 -6.29
C ASP A 231 -25.22 -4.43 -5.96
N MET A 232 -24.23 -3.56 -6.14
CA MET A 232 -22.83 -3.90 -5.92
C MET A 232 -22.27 -3.46 -4.56
N ASP A 233 -23.03 -2.66 -3.81
CA ASP A 233 -22.65 -2.18 -2.45
C ASP A 233 -21.17 -1.77 -2.29
N PHE A 234 -20.65 -1.02 -3.26
CA PHE A 234 -19.24 -0.62 -3.30
C PHE A 234 -18.78 0.16 -2.07
N LEU A 235 -19.69 0.80 -1.35
CA LEU A 235 -19.34 1.55 -0.15
C LEU A 235 -18.97 0.59 0.99
N ASN A 236 -19.80 -0.43 1.23
CA ASN A 236 -19.55 -1.43 2.26
C ASN A 236 -18.31 -2.27 1.89
N LEU A 237 -18.17 -2.65 0.62
CA LEU A 237 -16.99 -3.35 0.14
C LEU A 237 -15.69 -2.55 0.42
N LYS A 238 -15.72 -1.24 0.18
CA LYS A 238 -14.58 -0.37 0.44
C LYS A 238 -14.28 -0.26 1.94
N HIS A 239 -15.29 -0.21 2.80
CA HIS A 239 -15.13 -0.19 4.25
C HIS A 239 -14.57 -1.53 4.76
N MET A 240 -15.10 -2.65 4.27
CA MET A 240 -14.59 -3.99 4.62
C MET A 240 -13.13 -4.13 4.22
N SER A 241 -12.78 -3.86 2.97
CA SER A 241 -11.38 -3.93 2.52
C SER A 241 -10.45 -3.00 3.33
N ALA A 242 -10.92 -1.82 3.73
CA ALA A 242 -10.13 -0.93 4.59
C ALA A 242 -9.90 -1.51 5.99
N THR A 243 -10.90 -2.17 6.55
CA THR A 243 -10.82 -2.86 7.85
C THR A 243 -9.88 -4.06 7.76
N ASP A 244 -9.99 -4.87 6.71
CA ASP A 244 -9.14 -6.05 6.51
C ASP A 244 -7.67 -5.67 6.31
N ILE A 245 -7.40 -4.59 5.55
CA ILE A 245 -6.05 -4.03 5.45
C ILE A 245 -5.53 -3.62 6.84
N ALA A 246 -6.32 -2.88 7.61
CA ALA A 246 -5.93 -2.44 8.95
C ALA A 246 -5.66 -3.63 9.88
N LEU A 247 -6.49 -4.68 9.83
CA LEU A 247 -6.31 -5.93 10.57
C LEU A 247 -4.98 -6.62 10.24
N CYS A 248 -4.62 -6.72 8.95
CA CYS A 248 -3.35 -7.32 8.53
C CYS A 248 -2.13 -6.58 9.08
N PHE A 249 -2.25 -5.27 9.31
CA PHE A 249 -1.19 -4.46 9.94
C PHE A 249 -1.28 -4.44 11.48
N GLY A 250 -2.31 -5.01 12.08
CA GLY A 250 -2.55 -4.92 13.53
C GLY A 250 -2.95 -3.50 13.98
N VAL A 251 -3.54 -2.69 13.09
CA VAL A 251 -3.98 -1.33 13.41
C VAL A 251 -5.49 -1.33 13.63
N PRO A 252 -6.00 -0.87 14.77
CA PRO A 252 -7.43 -0.70 14.98
C PRO A 252 -8.08 0.17 13.88
N SER A 253 -9.20 -0.29 13.32
CA SER A 253 -9.88 0.37 12.18
C SER A 253 -10.28 1.82 12.48
N GLN A 254 -10.54 2.15 13.75
CA GLN A 254 -10.84 3.49 14.22
C GLN A 254 -9.71 4.50 13.95
N LEU A 255 -8.45 4.05 13.96
CA LEU A 255 -7.28 4.90 13.73
C LEU A 255 -6.99 5.15 12.24
N VAL A 256 -7.56 4.35 11.35
CA VAL A 256 -7.40 4.52 9.90
C VAL A 256 -8.56 5.28 9.24
N GLY A 257 -9.55 5.72 10.04
CA GLY A 257 -10.64 6.58 9.55
C GLY A 257 -11.79 5.82 8.89
N VAL A 258 -11.96 4.54 9.21
CA VAL A 258 -13.17 3.79 8.82
C VAL A 258 -14.33 4.27 9.70
N PRO A 259 -15.43 4.78 9.13
CA PRO A 259 -16.51 5.40 9.89
C PRO A 259 -17.45 4.33 10.47
N ASP A 260 -17.10 3.70 11.58
CA ASP A 260 -18.04 2.93 12.38
C ASP A 260 -17.67 3.08 13.86
N SER A 261 -18.52 3.78 14.60
CA SER A 261 -18.42 3.92 16.06
C SER A 261 -17.25 4.77 16.61
N GLN A 262 -16.87 5.87 15.96
CA GLN A 262 -15.86 6.77 16.50
C GLN A 262 -16.44 7.65 17.61
N THR A 263 -16.28 7.24 18.87
CA THR A 263 -16.40 8.12 20.04
C THR A 263 -15.00 8.48 20.55
N TYR A 264 -14.86 9.58 21.28
CA TYR A 264 -13.56 9.95 21.87
C TYR A 264 -12.96 8.86 22.77
N ALA A 265 -13.81 8.16 23.51
CA ALA A 265 -13.39 7.05 24.39
C ALA A 265 -12.81 5.88 23.55
N ASN A 266 -13.48 5.47 22.49
CA ASN A 266 -13.04 4.36 21.64
C ASN A 266 -11.73 4.66 20.91
N VAL A 267 -11.47 5.91 20.52
CA VAL A 267 -10.20 6.30 19.89
C VAL A 267 -9.03 6.27 20.86
N ALA A 268 -9.25 6.65 22.13
CA ALA A 268 -8.22 6.57 23.16
C ALA A 268 -7.86 5.11 23.49
N GLU A 269 -8.86 4.24 23.61
CA GLU A 269 -8.67 2.79 23.82
C GLU A 269 -8.01 2.14 22.60
N ALA A 270 -8.39 2.51 21.38
CA ALA A 270 -7.76 2.01 20.17
C ALA A 270 -6.27 2.40 20.07
N ARG A 271 -5.90 3.60 20.54
CA ARG A 271 -4.47 3.98 20.62
C ARG A 271 -3.73 3.16 21.66
N LEU A 272 -4.31 2.90 22.81
CA LEU A 272 -3.72 2.05 23.83
C LEU A 272 -3.50 0.64 23.30
N ALA A 273 -4.51 0.05 22.68
CA ALA A 273 -4.41 -1.27 22.03
C ALA A 273 -3.31 -1.32 20.97
N LEU A 274 -3.15 -0.28 20.14
CA LEU A 274 -2.08 -0.21 19.17
C LEU A 274 -0.69 -0.29 19.82
N TYR A 275 -0.48 0.38 20.96
CA TYR A 275 0.80 0.36 21.67
C TYR A 275 1.02 -0.96 22.43
N GLU A 276 -0.02 -1.57 22.97
CA GLU A 276 0.10 -2.80 23.74
C GLU A 276 0.22 -4.06 22.89
N GLU A 277 -0.42 -4.07 21.69
CA GLU A 277 -0.52 -5.27 20.86
C GLU A 277 0.39 -5.23 19.63
N THR A 278 0.72 -4.03 19.11
CA THR A 278 1.40 -3.90 17.80
C THR A 278 2.77 -3.23 17.92
N ILE A 279 2.96 -2.23 18.77
CA ILE A 279 4.20 -1.49 18.96
C ILE A 279 4.97 -2.00 20.19
#